data_8173e16ae0bf5982ffc57dabeeb6bb53
#
_entry.id   8173e16ae0bf5982ffc57dabeeb6bb53
#
_cell.length_a   1.000
_cell.length_b   1.000
_cell.length_c   1.000
_cell.angle_alpha   90.00
_cell.angle_beta   90.00
_cell.angle_gamma   90.00
#
_symmetry.space_group_name_H-M   'P 1'
#
loop_
_entity.id
_entity.type
_entity.pdbx_description
1 polymer ?
#
loop_
_entity_poly.entity_id
_entity_poly.type
_entity_poly.pdbx_seq_one_letter_code
_entity_poly.pdbx_strand_id
1 'polypeptide(L)'
;MSYDVIVIGSGIGGLTTAGLLARASGKRVLVLERHTEPGGLTHTVRCDGAFWDVGVHYIGQLGPGSQGRAYFDYLSGGELEWNRMPDSYDRFVYPGVDLRIT
;
A
#
# COMPACT_ATOMS: atom_id res chain seq x y z
N MET A 1 -23.75 -12.98 13.78
CA MET A 1 -23.00 -12.84 12.51
C MET A 1 -21.77 -13.72 12.59
N SER A 2 -21.49 -14.53 11.60
CA SER A 2 -20.35 -15.47 11.59
C SER A 2 -19.38 -15.11 10.47
N TYR A 3 -18.10 -15.32 10.71
CA TYR A 3 -17.03 -15.12 9.74
C TYR A 3 -16.41 -16.47 9.37
N ASP A 4 -15.97 -16.62 8.14
CA ASP A 4 -15.32 -17.83 7.65
C ASP A 4 -13.82 -17.80 7.94
N VAL A 5 -13.23 -16.57 8.00
CA VAL A 5 -11.81 -16.35 8.25
C VAL A 5 -11.62 -15.11 9.12
N ILE A 6 -10.64 -15.17 10.00
CA ILE A 6 -10.16 -14.03 10.79
C ILE A 6 -8.70 -13.77 10.38
N VAL A 7 -8.41 -12.55 9.95
CA VAL A 7 -7.06 -12.07 9.64
C VAL A 7 -6.61 -11.13 10.75
N ILE A 8 -5.46 -11.40 11.34
CA ILE A 8 -4.90 -10.58 12.41
C ILE A 8 -3.84 -9.65 11.82
N GLY A 9 -4.09 -8.35 11.93
CA GLY A 9 -3.27 -7.29 11.37
C GLY A 9 -3.76 -6.80 10.01
N SER A 10 -3.82 -5.48 9.86
CA SER A 10 -4.25 -4.79 8.64
C SER A 10 -3.09 -4.16 7.86
N GLY A 11 -1.88 -4.68 8.00
CA GLY A 11 -0.79 -4.34 7.09
C GLY A 11 -1.10 -4.82 5.66
N ILE A 12 -0.27 -4.41 4.71
CA ILE A 12 -0.51 -4.71 3.28
C ILE A 12 -0.71 -6.22 3.01
N GLY A 13 0.04 -7.09 3.69
CA GLY A 13 -0.13 -8.55 3.58
C GLY A 13 -1.47 -9.04 4.11
N GLY A 14 -1.89 -8.55 5.28
CA GLY A 14 -3.19 -8.90 5.88
C GLY A 14 -4.35 -8.41 5.03
N LEU A 15 -4.31 -7.16 4.57
CA LEU A 15 -5.34 -6.59 3.70
C LEU A 15 -5.41 -7.30 2.35
N THR A 16 -4.26 -7.64 1.74
CA THR A 16 -4.21 -8.41 0.50
C THR A 16 -4.83 -9.79 0.67
N THR A 17 -4.46 -10.50 1.73
CA THR A 17 -5.02 -11.83 2.04
C THR A 17 -6.54 -11.76 2.27
N ALA A 18 -6.98 -10.81 3.08
CA ALA A 18 -8.41 -10.61 3.34
C ALA A 18 -9.18 -10.27 2.06
N GLY A 19 -8.64 -9.36 1.26
CA GLY A 19 -9.24 -8.96 -0.01
C GLY A 19 -9.36 -10.11 -1.02
N LEU A 20 -8.30 -10.91 -1.16
CA LEU A 20 -8.33 -12.09 -2.05
C LEU A 20 -9.34 -13.14 -1.57
N LEU A 21 -9.37 -13.44 -0.28
CA LEU A 21 -10.34 -14.39 0.28
C LEU A 21 -11.79 -13.91 0.11
N ALA A 22 -12.03 -12.63 0.30
CA ALA A 22 -13.36 -12.06 0.13
C ALA A 22 -13.77 -12.00 -1.34
N ARG A 23 -12.92 -11.46 -2.22
CA ARG A 23 -13.28 -11.21 -3.63
C ARG A 23 -13.19 -12.45 -4.51
N ALA A 24 -12.13 -13.25 -4.36
CA ALA A 24 -11.92 -14.42 -5.21
C ALA A 24 -12.61 -15.68 -4.69
N SER A 25 -12.80 -15.80 -3.38
CA SER A 25 -13.35 -17.02 -2.76
C SER A 25 -14.71 -16.80 -2.07
N GLY A 26 -15.25 -15.58 -2.12
CA GLY A 26 -16.55 -15.26 -1.53
C GLY A 26 -16.63 -15.44 -0.01
N LYS A 27 -15.48 -15.46 0.68
CA LYS A 27 -15.42 -15.68 2.12
C LYS A 27 -15.82 -14.41 2.88
N ARG A 28 -16.48 -14.61 4.03
CA ARG A 28 -16.71 -13.53 4.98
C ARG A 28 -15.48 -13.42 5.87
N VAL A 29 -14.74 -12.34 5.71
CA VAL A 29 -13.46 -12.14 6.39
C VAL A 29 -13.57 -11.02 7.41
N LEU A 30 -13.11 -11.29 8.63
CA LEU A 30 -12.93 -10.28 9.67
C LEU A 30 -11.44 -9.94 9.77
N VAL A 31 -11.10 -8.67 9.66
CA VAL A 31 -9.74 -8.19 9.91
C VAL A 31 -9.70 -7.53 11.28
N LEU A 32 -8.79 -7.99 12.13
CA LEU A 32 -8.55 -7.43 13.46
C LEU A 32 -7.26 -6.62 13.43
N GLU A 33 -7.35 -5.34 13.78
CA GLU A 33 -6.21 -4.43 13.87
C GLU A 33 -6.07 -3.89 15.30
N ARG A 34 -4.86 -3.89 15.82
CA ARG A 34 -4.55 -3.37 17.14
C ARG A 34 -4.40 -1.85 17.16
N HIS A 35 -3.89 -1.29 16.06
CA HIS A 35 -3.69 0.15 15.91
C HIS A 35 -5.01 0.87 15.62
N THR A 36 -5.09 2.15 15.94
CA THR A 36 -6.27 2.97 15.66
C THR A 36 -6.50 3.22 14.17
N GLU A 37 -5.41 3.17 13.39
CA GLU A 37 -5.45 3.33 11.93
C GLU A 37 -5.05 2.03 11.25
N PRO A 38 -5.81 1.55 10.26
CA PRO A 38 -5.44 0.39 9.46
C PRO A 38 -4.32 0.72 8.48
N GLY A 39 -3.65 -0.30 7.96
CA GLY A 39 -2.66 -0.16 6.90
C GLY A 39 -1.23 -0.56 7.29
N GLY A 40 -0.93 -0.72 8.57
CA GLY A 40 0.43 -1.02 9.01
C GLY A 40 1.41 0.05 8.56
N LEU A 41 2.53 -0.30 7.93
CA LEU A 41 3.50 0.67 7.41
C LEU A 41 3.01 1.46 6.17
N THR A 42 1.84 1.15 5.65
CA THR A 42 1.23 1.89 4.53
C THR A 42 0.22 2.95 4.99
N HIS A 43 0.01 3.12 6.31
CA HIS A 43 -0.83 4.21 6.78
C HIS A 43 -0.07 5.55 6.81
N THR A 44 -0.81 6.63 6.94
CA THR A 44 -0.27 7.99 7.09
C THR A 44 -0.53 8.52 8.47
N VAL A 45 0.31 9.43 8.93
CA VAL A 45 0.09 10.21 10.16
C VAL A 45 -0.12 11.68 9.81
N ARG A 46 -0.92 12.36 10.62
CA ARG A 46 -1.11 13.80 10.50
C ARG A 46 -0.31 14.52 11.57
N CYS A 47 0.56 15.43 11.13
CA CYS A 47 1.35 16.28 12.00
C CYS A 47 1.36 17.71 11.46
N ASP A 48 1.06 18.70 12.30
CA ASP A 48 1.05 20.12 11.94
C ASP A 48 0.25 20.47 10.67
N GLY A 49 -0.87 19.78 10.47
CA GLY A 49 -1.74 19.99 9.31
C GLY A 49 -1.29 19.31 8.01
N ALA A 50 -0.12 18.68 8.00
CA ALA A 50 0.37 17.90 6.89
C ALA A 50 0.17 16.40 7.11
N PHE A 51 0.09 15.63 6.00
CA PHE A 51 0.09 14.18 6.03
C PHE A 51 1.49 13.67 5.73
N TRP A 52 1.92 12.68 6.50
CA TRP A 52 3.23 12.05 6.39
C TRP A 52 3.07 10.54 6.25
N ASP A 53 3.79 9.97 5.31
CA ASP A 53 3.86 8.52 5.16
C ASP A 53 4.68 7.91 6.29
N VAL A 54 4.23 6.79 6.83
CA VAL A 54 4.92 6.12 7.94
C VAL A 54 6.10 5.31 7.43
N GLY A 55 5.92 4.50 6.40
CA GLY A 55 6.97 3.60 5.93
C GLY A 55 7.09 3.47 4.42
N VAL A 56 6.02 3.67 3.68
CA VAL A 56 6.00 3.49 2.22
C VAL A 56 5.53 4.77 1.55
N HIS A 57 6.38 5.41 0.78
CA HIS A 57 6.10 6.66 0.10
C HIS A 57 6.21 6.58 -1.43
N TYR A 58 6.88 5.58 -1.98
CA TYR A 58 6.81 5.24 -3.41
C TYR A 58 6.98 3.74 -3.63
N ILE A 59 6.42 3.22 -4.72
CA ILE A 59 6.41 1.80 -5.05
C ILE A 59 6.78 1.63 -6.51
N GLY A 60 7.66 0.68 -6.80
CA GLY A 60 8.03 0.32 -8.16
C GLY A 60 7.05 -0.65 -8.82
N GLN A 61 7.20 -0.81 -10.13
CA GLN A 61 6.48 -1.80 -10.95
C GLN A 61 4.94 -1.68 -10.92
N LEU A 62 4.43 -0.44 -10.84
CA LEU A 62 2.99 -0.14 -10.89
C LEU A 62 2.57 0.60 -12.17
N GLY A 63 3.42 0.63 -13.18
CA GLY A 63 3.07 1.19 -14.48
C GLY A 63 1.92 0.42 -15.15
N PRO A 64 1.27 1.03 -16.15
CA PRO A 64 0.21 0.38 -16.91
C PRO A 64 0.65 -0.99 -17.48
N GLY A 65 -0.16 -2.03 -17.29
CA GLY A 65 0.13 -3.39 -17.76
C GLY A 65 1.09 -4.19 -16.90
N SER A 66 1.61 -3.64 -15.81
CA SER A 66 2.44 -4.41 -14.86
C SER A 66 1.59 -5.35 -13.98
N GLN A 67 2.19 -6.44 -13.56
CA GLN A 67 1.51 -7.43 -12.70
C GLN A 67 1.14 -6.83 -11.34
N GLY A 68 2.02 -6.03 -10.75
CA GLY A 68 1.75 -5.35 -9.48
C GLY A 68 0.52 -4.44 -9.58
N ARG A 69 0.42 -3.66 -10.67
CA ARG A 69 -0.73 -2.81 -10.94
C ARG A 69 -2.02 -3.63 -11.03
N ALA A 70 -2.00 -4.76 -11.71
CA ALA A 70 -3.18 -5.62 -11.86
C ALA A 70 -3.71 -6.13 -10.51
N TYR A 71 -2.84 -6.48 -9.57
CA TYR A 71 -3.26 -6.88 -8.24
C TYR A 71 -3.90 -5.75 -7.45
N PHE A 72 -3.31 -4.56 -7.47
CA PHE A 72 -3.89 -3.41 -6.78
C PHE A 72 -5.23 -2.98 -7.39
N ASP A 73 -5.34 -2.96 -8.71
CA ASP A 73 -6.60 -2.64 -9.39
C ASP A 73 -7.68 -3.68 -9.06
N TYR A 74 -7.34 -4.97 -9.04
CA TYR A 74 -8.27 -6.02 -8.64
C TYR A 74 -8.76 -5.85 -7.19
N LEU A 75 -7.85 -5.64 -6.26
CA LEU A 75 -8.16 -5.55 -4.83
C LEU A 75 -8.93 -4.28 -4.46
N SER A 76 -8.59 -3.16 -5.09
CA SER A 76 -9.25 -1.87 -4.86
C SER A 76 -10.51 -1.65 -5.70
N GLY A 77 -10.80 -2.52 -6.66
CA GLY A 77 -11.85 -2.28 -7.64
C GLY A 77 -11.50 -1.18 -8.65
N GLY A 78 -10.20 -0.89 -8.83
CA GLY A 78 -9.73 0.17 -9.71
C GLY A 78 -9.79 1.58 -9.10
N GLU A 79 -10.11 1.71 -7.82
CA GLU A 79 -10.26 3.02 -7.16
C GLU A 79 -8.93 3.66 -6.76
N LEU A 80 -7.82 2.92 -6.78
CA LEU A 80 -6.51 3.48 -6.48
C LEU A 80 -5.96 4.25 -7.68
N GLU A 81 -5.69 5.53 -7.45
CA GLU A 81 -5.01 6.39 -8.41
C GLU A 81 -3.50 6.39 -8.16
N TRP A 82 -2.73 6.29 -9.24
CA TRP A 82 -1.28 6.22 -9.18
C TRP A 82 -0.66 7.41 -9.89
N ASN A 83 0.17 8.16 -9.20
CA ASN A 83 0.94 9.24 -9.78
C ASN A 83 2.33 8.73 -10.15
N ARG A 84 2.72 8.94 -11.42
CA ARG A 84 4.07 8.60 -11.85
C ARG A 84 5.08 9.54 -11.21
N MET A 85 6.13 8.97 -10.64
CA MET A 85 7.28 9.73 -10.16
C MET A 85 8.04 10.36 -11.33
N PRO A 86 8.73 11.50 -11.11
CA PRO A 86 9.68 12.02 -12.09
C PRO A 86 10.75 10.99 -12.47
N ASP A 87 11.37 11.14 -13.63
CA ASP A 87 12.42 10.19 -14.06
C ASP A 87 13.58 10.14 -13.06
N SER A 88 13.94 11.27 -12.44
CA SER A 88 14.83 11.27 -11.28
C SER A 88 13.98 11.33 -10.02
N TYR A 89 13.70 10.20 -9.43
CA TYR A 89 12.80 10.09 -8.28
C TYR A 89 13.51 10.18 -6.94
N ASP A 90 14.84 10.09 -6.91
CA ASP A 90 15.63 10.26 -5.71
C ASP A 90 16.98 10.91 -6.01
N ARG A 91 17.54 11.60 -5.03
CA ARG A 91 18.82 12.29 -5.16
C ARG A 91 19.61 12.21 -3.86
N PHE A 92 20.80 11.67 -3.93
CA PHE A 92 21.73 11.57 -2.81
C PHE A 92 22.84 12.60 -2.97
N VAL A 93 22.90 13.55 -2.04
CA VAL A 93 23.92 14.61 -2.03
C VAL A 93 24.79 14.48 -0.79
N TYR A 94 26.07 14.21 -1.02
CA TYR A 94 27.11 14.17 0.01
C TYR A 94 28.31 15.02 -0.44
N PRO A 95 29.25 15.37 0.46
CA PRO A 95 30.48 16.04 0.04
C PRO A 95 31.18 15.26 -1.07
N GLY A 96 31.29 15.89 -2.24
CA GLY A 96 31.91 15.30 -3.43
C GLY A 96 31.07 14.27 -4.22
N VAL A 97 29.80 14.03 -3.82
CA VAL A 97 28.90 13.08 -4.49
C VAL A 97 27.53 13.72 -4.71
N ASP A 98 27.05 13.69 -5.95
CA ASP A 98 25.67 14.08 -6.31
C ASP A 98 25.14 12.98 -7.25
N LEU A 99 24.37 12.04 -6.68
CA LEU A 99 23.86 10.88 -7.38
C LEU A 99 22.33 11.00 -7.53
N ARG A 100 21.85 10.85 -8.75
CA ARG A 100 20.41 10.75 -9.06
C ARG A 100 20.04 9.32 -9.37
N ILE A 101 18.94 8.88 -8.81
CA ILE A 101 18.33 7.57 -9.11
C ILE A 101 17.21 7.79 -10.12
N THR A 102 17.25 7.01 -11.20
CA THR A 102 16.31 7.09 -12.33
C THR A 102 15.71 5.71 -12.63
#